data_cc057ff2cc52f87e929df3368031211d
#
_entry.id   cc057ff2cc52f87e929df3368031211d
#
_cell.length_a   1.000
_cell.length_b   1.000
_cell.length_c   1.000
_cell.angle_alpha   90.00
_cell.angle_beta   90.00
_cell.angle_gamma   90.00
#
_symmetry.space_group_name_H-M   'P 1'
#
loop_
_entity.id
_entity.type
_entity.pdbx_description
1 polymer ?
#
loop_
_entity_poly.entity_id
_entity_poly.type
_entity_poly.pdbx_seq_one_letter_code
_entity_poly.pdbx_strand_id
1 'polypeptide(L)'
;MANHTKNIVLTDLQQQILSNDLYNHTDNAGIDAWIQGAMDGKINKSWKLFQNHWTGVLLDDASYTDGIPSNQSDFVTLILARDDYKNAKEARLLARSL
;
A
#
# COMPACT_ATOMS: atom_id res chain seq x y z
N MET A 1 -8.50 -12.92 8.75
CA MET A 1 -7.26 -12.20 8.40
C MET A 1 -6.64 -11.57 9.64
N ALA A 2 -5.34 -11.70 9.81
CA ALA A 2 -4.67 -11.12 10.97
C ALA A 2 -4.49 -9.61 10.77
N ASN A 3 -4.66 -8.87 11.86
CA ASN A 3 -4.35 -7.44 11.88
C ASN A 3 -2.94 -7.25 12.43
N HIS A 4 -2.24 -6.27 11.92
CA HIS A 4 -0.90 -5.94 12.35
C HIS A 4 -0.89 -4.54 12.95
N THR A 5 -0.74 -4.46 14.27
CA THR A 5 -0.68 -3.18 14.96
C THR A 5 0.72 -2.59 14.80
N LYS A 6 0.80 -1.35 14.38
CA LYS A 6 2.06 -0.62 14.23
C LYS A 6 2.13 0.49 15.28
N ASN A 7 3.28 0.60 15.92
CA ASN A 7 3.53 1.66 16.89
C ASN A 7 4.34 2.77 16.21
N ILE A 8 3.82 3.99 16.29
CA ILE A 8 4.51 5.18 15.78
C ILE A 8 4.85 6.05 16.98
N VAL A 9 6.12 6.38 17.12
CA VAL A 9 6.63 7.15 18.25
C VAL A 9 6.96 8.56 17.80
N LEU A 10 6.37 9.55 18.45
CA LEU A 10 6.67 10.96 18.24
C LEU A 10 7.28 11.54 19.52
N THR A 11 8.28 12.39 19.36
CA THR A 11 8.78 13.18 20.47
C THR A 11 7.76 14.28 20.80
N ASP A 12 7.86 14.87 21.99
CA ASP A 12 6.99 15.99 22.38
C ASP A 12 7.08 17.12 21.36
N LEU A 13 8.28 17.41 20.90
CA LEU A 13 8.48 18.47 19.90
C LEU A 13 7.80 18.14 18.58
N GLN A 14 7.92 16.92 18.10
CA GLN A 14 7.28 16.48 16.87
C GLN A 14 5.77 16.57 16.97
N GLN A 15 5.20 16.16 18.10
CA GLN A 15 3.76 16.27 18.32
C GLN A 15 3.29 17.70 18.33
N GLN A 16 4.05 18.62 18.95
CA GLN A 16 3.74 20.05 18.94
C GLN A 16 3.77 20.63 17.54
N ILE A 17 4.75 20.23 16.73
CA ILE A 17 4.84 20.68 15.34
C ILE A 17 3.63 20.22 14.54
N LEU A 18 3.23 18.95 14.68
CA LEU A 18 2.05 18.44 14.00
C LEU A 18 0.78 19.12 14.48
N SER A 19 0.63 19.33 15.78
CA SER A 19 -0.55 20.01 16.34
C SER A 19 -0.67 21.44 15.79
N ASN A 20 0.44 22.11 15.54
CA ASN A 20 0.43 23.44 14.96
C ASN A 20 -0.04 23.44 13.51
N ASP A 21 0.33 22.40 12.76
CA ASP A 21 0.02 22.29 11.33
C ASP A 21 -1.38 21.73 11.10
N LEU A 22 -1.78 20.75 11.91
CA LEU A 22 -3.03 20.02 11.71
C LEU A 22 -4.20 20.74 12.40
N TYR A 23 -5.02 21.37 11.60
CA TYR A 23 -6.18 22.11 12.07
C TYR A 23 -7.12 21.16 12.81
N ASN A 24 -7.46 21.52 14.05
CA ASN A 24 -8.35 20.75 14.96
C ASN A 24 -7.79 19.40 15.41
N HIS A 25 -6.50 19.15 15.24
CA HIS A 25 -5.86 17.91 15.68
C HIS A 25 -4.82 18.22 16.75
N THR A 26 -5.26 18.74 17.89
CA THR A 26 -4.38 19.21 18.97
C THR A 26 -4.18 18.19 20.07
N ASP A 27 -4.94 17.10 20.08
CA ASP A 27 -4.84 16.05 21.08
C ASP A 27 -4.34 14.73 20.44
N ASN A 28 -4.05 13.76 21.29
CA ASN A 28 -3.53 12.46 20.83
C ASN A 28 -4.52 11.75 19.92
N ALA A 29 -5.81 11.81 20.22
CA ALA A 29 -6.84 11.13 19.43
C ALA A 29 -6.93 11.72 18.02
N GLY A 30 -6.85 13.06 17.92
CA GLY A 30 -6.87 13.73 16.61
C GLY A 30 -5.65 13.40 15.77
N ILE A 31 -4.46 13.37 16.39
CA ILE A 31 -3.22 13.02 15.71
C ILE A 31 -3.23 11.57 15.27
N ASP A 32 -3.71 10.66 16.12
CA ASP A 32 -3.83 9.24 15.78
C ASP A 32 -4.77 9.05 14.59
N ALA A 33 -5.90 9.75 14.56
CA ALA A 33 -6.85 9.68 13.46
C ALA A 33 -6.22 10.19 12.16
N TRP A 34 -5.44 11.25 12.22
CA TRP A 34 -4.74 11.79 11.05
C TRP A 34 -3.72 10.78 10.51
N ILE A 35 -2.93 10.17 11.40
CA ILE A 35 -1.95 9.16 11.02
C ILE A 35 -2.64 7.98 10.32
N GLN A 36 -3.75 7.49 10.89
CA GLN A 36 -4.51 6.39 10.31
C GLN A 36 -5.02 6.78 8.92
N GLY A 37 -5.56 7.98 8.77
CA GLY A 37 -6.04 8.45 7.48
C GLY A 37 -4.92 8.57 6.44
N ALA A 38 -3.74 9.02 6.84
CA ALA A 38 -2.59 9.11 5.96
C ALA A 38 -2.15 7.71 5.49
N MET A 39 -2.13 6.73 6.40
CA MET A 39 -1.82 5.35 6.05
C MET A 39 -2.86 4.75 5.12
N ASP A 40 -4.14 4.98 5.39
CA ASP A 40 -5.22 4.47 4.54
C ASP A 40 -5.11 5.04 3.12
N GLY A 41 -4.78 6.32 2.99
CA GLY A 41 -4.57 6.96 1.69
C GLY A 41 -3.38 6.35 0.95
N LYS A 42 -2.28 6.11 1.64
CA LYS A 42 -1.10 5.47 1.04
C LYS A 42 -1.42 4.04 0.60
N ILE A 43 -2.14 3.28 1.42
CA ILE A 43 -2.53 1.91 1.10
C ILE A 43 -3.41 1.88 -0.14
N ASN A 44 -4.40 2.78 -0.23
CA ASN A 44 -5.26 2.87 -1.41
C ASN A 44 -4.48 3.20 -2.68
N LYS A 45 -3.54 4.13 -2.59
CA LYS A 45 -2.69 4.49 -3.73
C LYS A 45 -1.82 3.32 -4.15
N SER A 46 -1.21 2.64 -3.19
CA SER A 46 -0.37 1.46 -3.45
C SER A 46 -1.18 0.33 -4.07
N TRP A 47 -2.42 0.13 -3.60
CA TRP A 47 -3.32 -0.87 -4.17
C TRP A 47 -3.64 -0.58 -5.63
N LYS A 48 -3.96 0.67 -5.96
CA LYS A 48 -4.28 1.04 -7.34
C LYS A 48 -3.10 0.82 -8.27
N LEU A 49 -1.90 1.16 -7.84
CA LEU A 49 -0.68 0.94 -8.62
C LEU A 49 -0.44 -0.56 -8.84
N PHE A 50 -0.59 -1.36 -7.79
CA PHE A 50 -0.45 -2.81 -7.83
C PHE A 50 -1.48 -3.42 -8.79
N GLN A 51 -2.75 -3.06 -8.64
CA GLN A 51 -3.83 -3.58 -9.46
C GLN A 51 -3.63 -3.25 -10.93
N ASN A 52 -3.28 -2.00 -11.24
CA ASN A 52 -3.09 -1.58 -12.64
C ASN A 52 -1.92 -2.33 -13.28
N HIS A 53 -0.81 -2.44 -12.57
CA HIS A 53 0.38 -3.11 -13.11
C HIS A 53 0.10 -4.59 -13.40
N TRP A 54 -0.43 -5.31 -12.40
CA TRP A 54 -0.60 -6.77 -12.53
C TRP A 54 -1.80 -7.16 -13.38
N THR A 55 -2.83 -6.30 -13.47
CA THR A 55 -3.91 -6.51 -14.44
C THR A 55 -3.34 -6.50 -15.86
N GLY A 56 -2.45 -5.56 -16.17
CA GLY A 56 -1.78 -5.51 -17.45
C GLY A 56 -0.95 -6.77 -17.73
N VAL A 57 -0.22 -7.25 -16.72
CA VAL A 57 0.58 -8.48 -16.86
C VAL A 57 -0.32 -9.68 -17.15
N LEU A 58 -1.46 -9.82 -16.44
CA LEU A 58 -2.38 -10.92 -16.64
C LEU A 58 -3.02 -10.88 -18.05
N LEU A 59 -3.38 -9.68 -18.50
CA LEU A 59 -3.95 -9.52 -19.84
C LEU A 59 -2.96 -9.86 -20.95
N ASP A 60 -1.68 -9.61 -20.73
CA ASP A 60 -0.62 -9.90 -21.70
C ASP A 60 -0.13 -11.35 -21.64
N ASP A 61 -0.51 -12.10 -20.61
CA ASP A 61 -0.07 -13.48 -20.41
C ASP A 61 -1.00 -14.46 -21.12
N ALA A 62 -0.58 -14.95 -22.26
CA ALA A 62 -1.36 -15.89 -23.06
C ALA A 62 -1.63 -17.23 -22.33
N SER A 63 -0.81 -17.59 -21.35
CA SER A 63 -0.99 -18.82 -20.58
C SER A 63 -2.01 -18.66 -19.46
N TYR A 64 -2.37 -17.42 -19.10
CA TYR A 64 -3.37 -17.15 -18.09
C TYR A 64 -4.76 -17.09 -18.73
N THR A 65 -5.57 -18.13 -18.47
CA THR A 65 -6.89 -18.28 -19.12
C THR A 65 -8.05 -18.09 -18.14
N ASP A 66 -7.77 -17.99 -16.85
CA ASP A 66 -8.80 -17.75 -15.84
C ASP A 66 -9.22 -16.29 -15.79
N GLY A 67 -10.39 -16.03 -15.19
CA GLY A 67 -10.83 -14.66 -14.98
C GLY A 67 -9.97 -13.90 -13.98
N ILE A 68 -9.93 -12.57 -14.11
CA ILE A 68 -9.23 -11.71 -13.17
C ILE A 68 -10.12 -11.48 -11.96
N PRO A 69 -9.67 -11.84 -10.73
CA PRO A 69 -10.50 -11.64 -9.54
C PRO A 69 -10.82 -10.17 -9.30
N SER A 70 -12.08 -9.87 -8.98
CA SER A 70 -12.48 -8.51 -8.60
C SER A 70 -12.29 -8.26 -7.11
N ASN A 71 -12.13 -9.30 -6.31
CA ASN A 71 -11.91 -9.21 -4.87
C ASN A 71 -10.43 -8.91 -4.61
N GLN A 72 -10.17 -7.90 -3.78
CA GLN A 72 -8.79 -7.47 -3.49
C GLN A 72 -7.94 -8.58 -2.91
N SER A 73 -8.47 -9.33 -1.94
CA SER A 73 -7.73 -10.41 -1.29
C SER A 73 -7.37 -11.51 -2.28
N ASP A 74 -8.32 -11.91 -3.12
CA ASP A 74 -8.10 -12.96 -4.11
C ASP A 74 -7.11 -12.51 -5.18
N PHE A 75 -7.19 -11.26 -5.60
CA PHE A 75 -6.26 -10.68 -6.59
C PHE A 75 -4.83 -10.70 -6.02
N VAL A 76 -4.64 -10.23 -4.80
CA VAL A 76 -3.32 -10.20 -4.16
C VAL A 76 -2.76 -11.63 -4.02
N THR A 77 -3.58 -12.57 -3.57
CA THR A 77 -3.18 -13.97 -3.42
C THR A 77 -2.73 -14.56 -4.76
N LEU A 78 -3.48 -14.31 -5.81
CA LEU A 78 -3.14 -14.78 -7.15
C LEU A 78 -1.78 -14.26 -7.60
N ILE A 79 -1.56 -12.95 -7.43
CA ILE A 79 -0.33 -12.32 -7.90
C ILE A 79 0.89 -12.79 -7.10
N LEU A 80 0.77 -12.86 -5.77
CA LEU A 80 1.89 -13.28 -4.92
C LEU A 80 2.32 -14.72 -5.16
N ALA A 81 1.42 -15.55 -5.71
CA ALA A 81 1.71 -16.94 -6.03
C ALA A 81 2.38 -17.12 -7.40
N ARG A 82 2.49 -16.05 -8.20
CA ARG A 82 3.09 -16.15 -9.55
C ARG A 82 4.60 -16.30 -9.45
N ASP A 83 5.16 -17.07 -10.37
CA ASP A 83 6.61 -17.27 -10.48
C ASP A 83 7.35 -15.97 -10.84
N ASP A 84 6.68 -15.08 -11.56
CA ASP A 84 7.26 -13.81 -12.02
C ASP A 84 7.01 -12.65 -11.06
N TYR A 85 6.43 -12.92 -9.88
CA TYR A 85 6.15 -11.85 -8.93
C TYR A 85 7.44 -11.17 -8.46
N LYS A 86 7.44 -9.85 -8.49
CA LYS A 86 8.47 -8.99 -7.90
C LYS A 86 7.79 -7.82 -7.20
N ASN A 87 8.31 -7.45 -6.02
CA ASN A 87 7.79 -6.25 -5.38
C ASN A 87 8.25 -5.01 -6.17
N ALA A 88 7.70 -3.84 -5.81
CA ALA A 88 7.96 -2.61 -6.57
C ALA A 88 9.44 -2.24 -6.58
N LYS A 89 10.15 -2.47 -5.48
CA LYS A 89 11.59 -2.18 -5.41
C LYS A 89 12.39 -3.10 -6.33
N GLU A 90 12.10 -4.39 -6.31
CA GLU A 90 12.76 -5.38 -7.18
C GLU A 90 12.53 -5.06 -8.65
N ALA A 91 11.29 -4.71 -9.00
CA ALA A 91 10.94 -4.36 -10.38
C ALA A 91 11.71 -3.13 -10.85
N ARG A 92 11.85 -2.11 -9.98
CA ARG A 92 12.62 -0.91 -10.32
C ARG A 92 14.11 -1.18 -10.49
N LEU A 93 14.68 -2.04 -9.63
CA LEU A 93 16.09 -2.42 -9.73
C LEU A 93 16.35 -3.19 -11.00
N LEU A 94 15.47 -4.10 -11.39
CA LEU A 94 15.58 -4.84 -12.63
C LEU A 94 15.52 -3.90 -13.83
N ALA A 95 14.60 -2.96 -13.84
CA ALA A 95 14.47 -1.99 -14.93
C ALA A 95 15.73 -1.14 -15.08
N ARG A 96 16.42 -0.80 -13.98
CA ARG A 96 17.66 -0.03 -14.03
C ARG A 96 18.84 -0.83 -14.60
N SER A 97 18.81 -2.15 -14.45
CA SER A 97 19.90 -3.01 -14.93
C SER A 97 19.79 -3.34 -16.43
N LEU A 98 18.66 -3.00 -17.01
CA LEU A 98 18.45 -3.15 -18.45
C LEU A 98 18.90 -1.88 -19.17
#